data_ab8887ec32882536900c52a62779226e
#
_entry.id   ab8887ec32882536900c52a62779226e
#
_cell.length_a   1.000
_cell.length_b   1.000
_cell.length_c   1.000
_cell.angle_alpha   90.00
_cell.angle_beta   90.00
_cell.angle_gamma   90.00
#
_symmetry.space_group_name_H-M   'P 1'
#
loop_
_entity.id
_entity.type
_entity.pdbx_description
1 polymer ?
#
loop_
_entity_poly.entity_id
_entity_poly.type
_entity_poly.pdbx_seq_one_letter_code
_entity_poly.pdbx_strand_id
1 'polypeptide(L)'
;MNYIGLLIDYIGIAFIFKWNLQLTFGSDELASWAKDHKKLFVKCDSKSLLILPQIQKLLKEEKVPDNKIREFIELPVADAYLISYAKTHYCILVTHEEPANKINAKKKVHIPDVCNAMGVQFTSIYEIMRKEKDYHMNLTPNK
;
A
#
# COMPACT_ATOMS: atom_id res chain seq x y z
N MET A 1 -11.68 7.50 4.42
CA MET A 1 -11.43 6.66 3.24
C MET A 1 -10.50 5.53 3.62
N ASN A 2 -10.99 4.31 3.56
CA ASN A 2 -10.21 3.14 3.95
C ASN A 2 -9.44 2.66 2.72
N TYR A 3 -8.15 2.96 2.66
CA TYR A 3 -7.29 2.46 1.60
C TYR A 3 -6.89 1.03 1.92
N ILE A 4 -7.27 0.12 1.06
CA ILE A 4 -6.75 -1.24 1.06
C ILE A 4 -5.46 -1.19 0.25
N GLY A 5 -4.32 -1.31 0.94
CA GLY A 5 -3.06 -1.54 0.27
C GLY A 5 -2.92 -3.03 0.00
N LEU A 6 -2.85 -3.41 -1.25
CA LEU A 6 -2.56 -4.76 -1.69
C LEU A 6 -1.08 -4.84 -2.01
N LEU A 7 -0.37 -5.75 -1.37
CA LEU A 7 1.00 -6.07 -1.73
C LEU A 7 1.00 -7.36 -2.54
N ILE A 8 1.54 -7.27 -3.74
CA ILE A 8 1.78 -8.44 -4.58
C ILE A 8 3.27 -8.71 -4.51
N ASP A 9 3.65 -9.85 -4.00
CA ASP A 9 4.98 -10.40 -4.19
C ASP A 9 5.00 -11.32 -5.43
N TYR A 10 6.18 -11.75 -5.81
CA TYR A 10 6.38 -12.60 -7.00
C TYR A 10 5.70 -13.97 -6.90
N ILE A 11 5.17 -14.36 -5.76
CA ILE A 11 4.66 -15.70 -5.44
C ILE A 11 3.21 -15.67 -4.93
N GLY A 12 2.67 -14.51 -4.55
CA GLY A 12 1.32 -14.42 -3.99
C GLY A 12 0.83 -13.00 -3.74
N ILE A 13 -0.44 -12.89 -3.45
CA ILE A 13 -1.08 -11.65 -3.06
C ILE A 13 -1.05 -11.57 -1.54
N ALA A 14 -0.26 -10.66 -0.99
CA ALA A 14 -0.28 -10.34 0.42
C ALA A 14 -1.06 -9.04 0.64
N PHE A 15 -2.08 -9.10 1.47
CA PHE A 15 -2.80 -7.91 1.89
C PHE A 15 -2.11 -7.33 3.10
N ILE A 16 -1.52 -6.15 2.98
CA ILE A 16 -1.24 -5.34 4.16
C ILE A 16 -2.47 -4.52 4.42
N PHE A 17 -3.19 -4.95 5.42
CA PHE A 17 -4.28 -4.16 5.92
C PHE A 17 -3.72 -3.01 6.75
N LYS A 18 -4.12 -1.81 6.35
CA LYS A 18 -4.18 -0.71 7.27
C LYS A 18 -4.79 -1.25 8.56
N TRP A 19 -4.06 -1.14 9.63
CA TRP A 19 -4.55 -1.41 10.98
C TRP A 19 -5.79 -0.53 11.20
N ASN A 20 -6.89 -0.96 10.67
CA ASN A 20 -8.12 -0.31 10.96
C ASN A 20 -8.83 -1.16 12.01
N LEU A 21 -8.69 -0.72 13.26
CA LEU A 21 -9.56 -1.16 14.33
C LEU A 21 -11.03 -1.25 13.88
N GLN A 22 -11.46 -0.38 12.95
CA GLN A 22 -12.80 -0.42 12.37
C GLN A 22 -13.08 -1.70 11.56
N LEU A 23 -12.11 -2.28 10.86
CA LEU A 23 -12.32 -3.56 10.15
C LEU A 23 -12.39 -4.76 11.09
N THR A 24 -11.69 -4.69 12.23
CA THR A 24 -11.72 -5.76 13.23
C THR A 24 -12.82 -5.59 14.26
N PHE A 25 -13.34 -4.38 14.47
CA PHE A 25 -14.42 -4.06 15.40
C PHE A 25 -15.76 -3.76 14.73
N GLY A 26 -15.78 -3.63 13.39
CA GLY A 26 -17.03 -3.53 12.64
C GLY A 26 -17.84 -4.82 12.71
N SER A 27 -19.15 -4.69 12.61
CA SER A 27 -20.10 -5.81 12.50
C SER A 27 -20.50 -6.08 11.05
N ASP A 28 -19.81 -5.51 10.09
CA ASP A 28 -20.11 -5.67 8.67
C ASP A 28 -19.47 -6.95 8.06
N GLU A 29 -19.92 -7.31 6.88
CA GLU A 29 -19.46 -8.50 6.16
C GLU A 29 -17.94 -8.48 5.88
N LEU A 30 -17.39 -7.30 5.63
CA LEU A 30 -15.96 -7.14 5.36
C LEU A 30 -15.11 -7.42 6.61
N ALA A 31 -15.57 -6.97 7.77
CA ALA A 31 -14.90 -7.26 9.04
C ALA A 31 -14.94 -8.75 9.37
N SER A 32 -16.07 -9.42 9.12
CA SER A 32 -16.19 -10.87 9.26
C SER A 32 -15.25 -11.61 8.32
N TRP A 33 -15.25 -11.24 7.05
CA TRP A 33 -14.36 -11.82 6.05
C TRP A 33 -12.87 -11.64 6.44
N ALA A 34 -12.47 -10.46 6.89
CA ALA A 34 -11.10 -10.19 7.32
C ALA A 34 -10.68 -11.06 8.52
N LYS A 35 -11.59 -11.31 9.48
CA LYS A 35 -11.34 -12.20 10.62
C LYS A 35 -11.11 -13.65 10.18
N ASP A 36 -11.87 -14.11 9.18
CA ASP A 36 -11.76 -15.45 8.65
C ASP A 36 -10.49 -15.66 7.80
N HIS A 37 -9.97 -14.56 7.22
CA HIS A 37 -8.82 -14.58 6.32
C HIS A 37 -7.57 -13.94 6.93
N LYS A 38 -7.36 -14.07 8.24
CA LYS A 38 -6.22 -13.47 8.96
C LYS A 38 -4.85 -13.77 8.35
N LYS A 39 -4.70 -14.89 7.68
CA LYS A 39 -3.44 -15.30 7.02
C LYS A 39 -3.06 -14.40 5.84
N LEU A 40 -4.03 -13.66 5.28
CA LEU A 40 -3.77 -12.72 4.19
C LEU A 40 -3.23 -11.37 4.69
N PHE A 41 -3.23 -11.15 6.01
CA PHE A 41 -2.82 -9.90 6.61
C PHE A 41 -1.42 -10.03 7.20
N VAL A 42 -0.53 -9.16 6.77
CA VAL A 42 0.85 -9.14 7.23
C VAL A 42 1.08 -7.93 8.13
N LYS A 43 1.75 -8.14 9.24
CA LYS A 43 2.20 -7.05 10.11
C LYS A 43 3.53 -6.49 9.61
N CYS A 44 3.69 -5.19 9.76
CA CYS A 44 4.98 -4.56 9.53
C CYS A 44 5.99 -5.11 10.53
N ASP A 45 7.07 -5.69 10.04
CA ASP A 45 8.13 -6.24 10.87
C ASP A 45 9.15 -5.17 11.28
N SER A 46 10.07 -5.55 12.18
CA SER A 46 11.11 -4.61 12.67
C SER A 46 12.05 -4.12 11.56
N LYS A 47 12.30 -4.92 10.53
CA LYS A 47 13.11 -4.49 9.37
C LYS A 47 12.40 -3.41 8.56
N SER A 48 11.10 -3.58 8.33
CA SER A 48 10.28 -2.60 7.63
C SER A 48 10.20 -1.28 8.40
N LEU A 49 10.13 -1.33 9.73
CA LEU A 49 10.11 -0.12 10.57
C LEU A 49 11.37 0.74 10.42
N LEU A 50 12.51 0.16 10.07
CA LEU A 50 13.75 0.91 9.83
C LEU A 50 13.70 1.81 8.59
N ILE A 51 12.73 1.61 7.71
CA ILE A 51 12.53 2.45 6.53
C ILE A 51 11.76 3.73 6.85
N LEU A 52 10.93 3.74 7.90
CA LEU A 52 10.12 4.91 8.27
C LEU A 52 10.94 6.20 8.45
N PRO A 53 12.10 6.20 9.16
CA PRO A 53 12.93 7.40 9.26
C PRO A 53 13.45 7.90 7.92
N GLN A 54 13.68 7.01 6.95
CA GLN A 54 14.10 7.40 5.60
C GLN A 54 12.97 8.12 4.85
N ILE A 55 11.73 7.63 4.98
CA ILE A 55 10.54 8.29 4.41
C ILE A 55 10.37 9.66 5.08
N GLN A 56 10.48 9.75 6.40
CA GLN A 56 10.36 11.02 7.12
C GLN A 56 11.41 12.03 6.67
N LYS A 57 12.65 11.59 6.50
CA LYS A 57 13.76 12.42 5.99
C LYS A 57 13.44 12.94 4.59
N LEU A 58 13.03 12.06 3.68
CA LEU A 58 12.62 12.43 2.32
C LEU A 58 11.54 13.52 2.32
N LEU A 59 10.48 13.32 3.11
CA LEU A 59 9.37 14.28 3.18
C LEU A 59 9.83 15.66 3.69
N LYS A 60 10.78 15.70 4.63
CA LYS A 60 11.37 16.95 5.12
C LYS A 60 12.24 17.63 4.07
N GLU A 61 13.05 16.87 3.34
CA GLU A 61 13.89 17.37 2.24
C GLU A 61 13.04 17.97 1.12
N GLU A 62 11.87 17.36 0.85
CA GLU A 62 10.88 17.87 -0.09
C GLU A 62 10.00 19.01 0.47
N LYS A 63 10.34 19.53 1.65
CA LYS A 63 9.66 20.64 2.32
C LYS A 63 8.17 20.41 2.55
N VAL A 64 7.79 19.17 2.82
CA VAL A 64 6.43 18.83 3.21
C VAL A 64 6.16 19.37 4.62
N PRO A 65 5.03 20.07 4.85
CA PRO A 65 4.67 20.56 6.18
C PRO A 65 4.57 19.44 7.23
N ASP A 66 4.99 19.71 8.46
CA ASP A 66 5.04 18.72 9.55
C ASP A 66 3.70 18.06 9.85
N ASN A 67 2.59 18.80 9.72
CA ASN A 67 1.26 18.21 9.89
C ASN A 67 0.95 17.15 8.83
N LYS A 68 1.35 17.37 7.57
CA LYS A 68 1.18 16.39 6.48
C LYS A 68 2.13 15.20 6.63
N ILE A 69 3.35 15.43 7.12
CA ILE A 69 4.29 14.34 7.45
C ILE A 69 3.67 13.43 8.51
N ARG A 70 3.11 14.01 9.57
CA ARG A 70 2.42 13.25 10.62
C ARG A 70 1.23 12.47 10.08
N GLU A 71 0.38 13.10 9.28
CA GLU A 71 -0.76 12.43 8.64
C GLU A 71 -0.34 11.24 7.79
N PHE A 72 0.83 11.28 7.17
CA PHE A 72 1.34 10.21 6.32
C PHE A 72 2.02 9.07 7.11
N ILE A 73 2.67 9.38 8.23
CA ILE A 73 3.49 8.43 8.99
C ILE A 73 2.76 7.89 10.21
N GLU A 74 1.96 8.70 10.91
CA GLU A 74 1.34 8.30 12.17
C GLU A 74 0.16 7.35 11.96
N LEU A 75 0.06 6.37 12.86
CA LEU A 75 -1.12 5.51 12.95
C LEU A 75 -2.37 6.35 13.35
N PRO A 76 -3.55 6.03 12.82
CA PRO A 76 -3.90 4.79 12.12
C PRO A 76 -3.67 4.82 10.59
N VAL A 77 -3.01 5.84 10.04
CA VAL A 77 -2.68 5.90 8.62
C VAL A 77 -1.52 4.94 8.33
N ALA A 78 -1.71 4.02 7.40
CA ALA A 78 -0.74 2.96 7.13
C ALA A 78 0.14 3.23 5.89
N ASP A 79 0.03 4.39 5.28
CA ASP A 79 0.64 4.66 3.97
C ASP A 79 2.17 4.48 3.99
N ALA A 80 2.83 5.07 4.98
CA ALA A 80 4.27 4.93 5.14
C ALA A 80 4.69 3.49 5.48
N TYR A 81 3.88 2.77 6.25
CA TYR A 81 4.14 1.37 6.61
C TYR A 81 4.02 0.43 5.40
N LEU A 82 3.04 0.67 4.52
CA LEU A 82 2.89 -0.07 3.26
C LEU A 82 4.14 0.08 2.38
N ILE A 83 4.61 1.31 2.21
CA ILE A 83 5.81 1.61 1.42
C ILE A 83 7.04 0.98 2.07
N SER A 84 7.16 1.08 3.40
CA SER A 84 8.27 0.49 4.15
C SER A 84 8.34 -1.02 3.99
N TYR A 85 7.21 -1.68 4.13
CA TYR A 85 7.11 -3.12 3.94
C TYR A 85 7.43 -3.52 2.49
N ALA A 86 6.82 -2.85 1.52
CA ALA A 86 7.06 -3.13 0.10
C ALA A 86 8.53 -2.97 -0.28
N LYS A 87 9.19 -1.94 0.25
CA LYS A 87 10.64 -1.73 0.04
C LYS A 87 11.49 -2.83 0.66
N THR A 88 11.17 -3.22 1.88
CA THR A 88 11.93 -4.24 2.62
C THR A 88 11.81 -5.63 2.00
N HIS A 89 10.61 -5.98 1.53
CA HIS A 89 10.28 -7.31 1.02
C HIS A 89 10.21 -7.40 -0.51
N TYR A 90 10.59 -6.32 -1.21
CA TYR A 90 10.59 -6.26 -2.67
C TYR A 90 9.23 -6.57 -3.31
N CYS A 91 8.16 -6.11 -2.67
CA CYS A 91 6.79 -6.30 -3.14
C CYS A 91 6.35 -5.14 -4.05
N ILE A 92 5.35 -5.41 -4.90
CA ILE A 92 4.65 -4.38 -5.67
C ILE A 92 3.48 -3.87 -4.84
N LEU A 93 3.46 -2.57 -4.55
CA LEU A 93 2.39 -1.94 -3.79
C LEU A 93 1.21 -1.65 -4.70
N VAL A 94 0.00 -2.02 -4.27
CA VAL A 94 -1.23 -1.73 -5.00
C VAL A 94 -1.97 -0.60 -4.34
N THR A 95 -2.27 0.44 -5.09
CA THR A 95 -2.97 1.62 -4.61
C THR A 95 -3.96 2.15 -5.66
N HIS A 96 -5.03 2.80 -5.18
CA HIS A 96 -5.95 3.54 -6.04
C HIS A 96 -5.54 5.01 -6.23
N GLU A 97 -4.49 5.43 -5.55
CA GLU A 97 -4.03 6.80 -5.66
C GLU A 97 -3.30 7.02 -6.98
N GLU A 98 -3.60 8.17 -7.60
CA GLU A 98 -2.87 8.65 -8.76
C GLU A 98 -1.66 9.49 -8.33
N PRO A 99 -0.54 9.42 -9.06
CA PRO A 99 0.61 10.26 -8.77
C PRO A 99 0.29 11.74 -9.00
N ALA A 100 0.70 12.60 -8.06
CA ALA A 100 0.63 14.04 -8.23
C ALA A 100 1.85 14.62 -8.96
N ASN A 101 2.83 13.76 -9.28
CA ASN A 101 4.13 14.08 -9.87
C ASN A 101 5.00 15.03 -9.03
N LYS A 102 4.66 15.16 -7.76
CA LYS A 102 5.48 15.85 -6.75
C LYS A 102 5.09 15.39 -5.35
N ILE A 103 6.08 15.23 -4.49
CA ILE A 103 5.87 14.76 -3.11
C ILE A 103 5.12 15.82 -2.29
N ASN A 104 5.52 17.09 -2.40
CA ASN A 104 4.86 18.19 -1.71
C ASN A 104 3.65 18.71 -2.49
N ALA A 105 2.64 17.87 -2.67
CA ALA A 105 1.38 18.26 -3.29
C ALA A 105 0.52 19.10 -2.33
N LYS A 106 -0.31 19.99 -2.89
CA LYS A 106 -1.12 20.93 -2.09
C LYS A 106 -2.06 20.28 -1.09
N LYS A 107 -2.71 19.16 -1.48
CA LYS A 107 -3.73 18.52 -0.66
C LYS A 107 -3.15 17.51 0.33
N LYS A 108 -2.35 16.57 -0.14
CA LYS A 108 -1.76 15.50 0.68
C LYS A 108 -0.52 14.93 0.01
N VAL A 109 0.25 14.17 0.75
CA VAL A 109 1.30 13.32 0.20
C VAL A 109 0.65 12.08 -0.42
N HIS A 110 1.01 11.77 -1.66
CA HIS A 110 0.48 10.62 -2.39
C HIS A 110 1.44 9.43 -2.31
N ILE A 111 0.89 8.24 -2.12
CA ILE A 111 1.66 6.99 -2.08
C ILE A 111 2.53 6.80 -3.33
N PRO A 112 2.01 6.96 -4.57
CA PRO A 112 2.82 6.77 -5.76
C PRO A 112 4.05 7.68 -5.85
N ASP A 113 3.95 8.92 -5.41
CA ASP A 113 5.06 9.87 -5.47
C ASP A 113 6.19 9.47 -4.50
N VAL A 114 5.84 9.01 -3.31
CA VAL A 114 6.82 8.49 -2.34
C VAL A 114 7.40 7.16 -2.81
N CYS A 115 6.60 6.28 -3.41
CA CYS A 115 7.08 5.04 -4.02
C CYS A 115 8.13 5.32 -5.09
N ASN A 116 7.88 6.25 -5.99
CA ASN A 116 8.83 6.65 -7.03
C ASN A 116 10.17 7.14 -6.42
N ALA A 117 10.11 7.98 -5.40
CA ALA A 117 11.30 8.51 -4.73
C ALA A 117 12.05 7.43 -3.93
N MET A 118 11.35 6.46 -3.37
CA MET A 118 11.93 5.37 -2.59
C MET A 118 12.33 4.14 -3.42
N GLY A 119 12.04 4.15 -4.73
CA GLY A 119 12.32 3.00 -5.60
C GLY A 119 11.42 1.80 -5.32
N VAL A 120 10.18 2.03 -4.90
CA VAL A 120 9.16 1.00 -4.68
C VAL A 120 8.26 0.92 -5.90
N GLN A 121 8.06 -0.28 -6.43
CA GLN A 121 7.11 -0.50 -7.51
C GLN A 121 5.69 -0.42 -6.99
N PHE A 122 4.81 0.18 -7.77
CA PHE A 122 3.38 0.23 -7.47
C PHE A 122 2.54 0.01 -8.72
N THR A 123 1.29 -0.37 -8.52
CA THR A 123 0.31 -0.57 -9.57
C THR A 123 -1.10 -0.29 -9.04
N SER A 124 -2.08 -0.29 -9.92
CA SER A 124 -3.50 -0.20 -9.54
C SER A 124 -4.17 -1.57 -9.56
N ILE A 125 -5.29 -1.71 -8.84
CA ILE A 125 -6.10 -2.93 -8.90
C ILE A 125 -6.62 -3.20 -10.33
N TYR A 126 -6.89 -2.16 -11.09
CA TYR A 126 -7.37 -2.28 -12.48
C TYR A 126 -6.31 -2.92 -13.39
N GLU A 127 -5.03 -2.58 -13.19
CA GLU A 127 -3.92 -3.20 -13.93
C GLU A 127 -3.79 -4.69 -13.62
N ILE A 128 -3.98 -5.06 -12.35
CA ILE A 128 -3.95 -6.47 -11.93
C ILE A 128 -5.10 -7.23 -12.57
N MET A 129 -6.32 -6.70 -12.47
CA MET A 129 -7.51 -7.33 -13.05
C MET A 129 -7.40 -7.46 -14.56
N ARG A 130 -6.80 -6.50 -15.25
CA ARG A 130 -6.55 -6.54 -16.68
C ARG A 130 -5.57 -7.66 -17.04
N LYS A 131 -4.46 -7.77 -16.32
CA LYS A 131 -3.46 -8.83 -16.52
C LYS A 131 -4.02 -10.22 -16.25
N GLU A 132 -4.83 -10.38 -15.21
CA GLU A 132 -5.48 -11.65 -14.92
C GLU A 132 -6.48 -12.06 -16.01
N LYS A 133 -7.25 -11.11 -16.53
CA LYS A 133 -8.17 -11.36 -17.65
C LYS A 133 -7.40 -11.85 -18.88
N ASP A 134 -6.30 -11.22 -19.23
CA ASP A 134 -5.44 -11.60 -20.34
C ASP A 134 -4.86 -13.00 -20.14
N TYR A 135 -4.45 -13.34 -18.92
CA TYR A 135 -3.95 -14.65 -18.55
C TYR A 135 -5.03 -15.75 -18.74
N HIS A 136 -6.25 -15.51 -18.26
CA HIS A 136 -7.36 -16.44 -18.43
C HIS A 136 -7.78 -16.60 -19.89
N MET A 137 -7.75 -15.55 -20.68
CA MET A 137 -8.05 -15.63 -22.12
C MET A 137 -7.04 -16.46 -22.89
N ASN A 138 -5.78 -16.46 -22.47
CA ASN A 138 -4.72 -17.26 -23.10
C ASN A 138 -4.74 -18.74 -22.68
N LEU A 139 -5.47 -19.09 -21.61
CA LEU A 139 -5.61 -20.47 -21.13
C LEU A 139 -6.85 -21.19 -21.70
N THR A 140 -7.75 -20.50 -22.38
CA THR A 140 -8.87 -21.15 -23.08
C THR A 140 -8.36 -21.76 -24.38
N PRO A 141 -8.40 -23.11 -24.55
CA PRO A 141 -8.04 -23.71 -25.82
C PRO A 141 -8.96 -23.18 -26.91
N ASN A 142 -8.39 -22.71 -27.99
CA ASN A 142 -9.17 -22.46 -29.21
C ASN A 142 -9.90 -23.74 -29.58
N LYS A 143 -11.23 -23.72 -29.48
CA LYS A 143 -12.09 -24.75 -30.03
C LYS A 143 -12.16 -24.64 -31.53
#